data_f1fbb9fd3e0849d2b736f6bd26ff7b33
#
_entry.id   f1fbb9fd3e0849d2b736f6bd26ff7b33
#
_cell.length_a   1.000
_cell.length_b   1.000
_cell.length_c   1.000
_cell.angle_alpha   90.00
_cell.angle_beta   90.00
_cell.angle_gamma   90.00
#
_symmetry.space_group_name_H-M   'P 1'
#
loop_
_entity.id
_entity.type
_entity.pdbx_description
1 polymer ?
#
loop_
_entity_poly.entity_id
_entity_poly.type
_entity_poly.pdbx_seq_one_letter_code
_entity_poly.pdbx_strand_id
1 'polypeptide(L)'
;MTLIHADKIIDIVTRSMNYIDSRLVDHGKRVALIMAEMLWDQPAAMVSRLCAAALIHDMGAYRTEELNRIVRFETEEVWEHSVYGYLFMREVTPFRDLAKVVLYHHAERSRLEREDKQIRFYAQVMCVADRADCFFTFENKADEILMQRLDCPEKFDPAVVARLKKANERCRLREY
;
A
#
# COMPACT_ATOMS: atom_id res chain seq x y z
N MET A 1 -12.91 30.39 5.21
CA MET A 1 -12.72 28.93 5.25
C MET A 1 -11.24 28.67 4.97
N THR A 2 -10.49 28.20 5.98
CA THR A 2 -9.04 27.98 5.84
C THR A 2 -8.85 26.69 5.04
N LEU A 3 -8.26 26.78 3.85
CA LEU A 3 -7.88 25.62 3.04
C LEU A 3 -6.71 24.91 3.74
N ILE A 4 -6.92 23.69 4.20
CA ILE A 4 -5.85 22.84 4.70
C ILE A 4 -5.21 22.16 3.48
N HIS A 5 -3.89 22.36 3.30
CA HIS A 5 -3.13 21.72 2.23
C HIS A 5 -2.99 20.21 2.47
N ALA A 6 -2.96 19.40 1.41
CA ALA A 6 -2.89 17.95 1.47
C ALA A 6 -1.65 17.43 2.23
N ASP A 7 -0.51 18.07 2.05
CA ASP A 7 0.75 17.78 2.75
C ASP A 7 0.62 17.90 4.28
N LYS A 8 -0.13 18.92 4.75
CA LYS A 8 -0.41 19.08 6.19
C LYS A 8 -1.31 18.00 6.75
N ILE A 9 -2.29 17.54 5.97
CA ILE A 9 -3.15 16.41 6.39
C ILE A 9 -2.29 15.16 6.54
N ILE A 10 -1.45 14.86 5.54
CA ILE A 10 -0.55 13.71 5.60
C ILE A 10 0.41 13.82 6.79
N ASP A 11 1.00 15.00 7.02
CA ASP A 11 1.91 15.23 8.14
C ASP A 11 1.21 15.01 9.51
N ILE A 12 0.00 15.51 9.68
CA ILE A 12 -0.79 15.30 10.90
C ILE A 12 -1.08 13.81 11.10
N VAL A 13 -1.53 13.11 10.05
CA VAL A 13 -1.87 11.69 10.12
C VAL A 13 -0.64 10.85 10.43
N THR A 14 0.46 11.04 9.71
CA THR A 14 1.70 10.29 9.94
C THR A 14 2.26 10.53 11.34
N ARG A 15 2.21 11.76 11.85
CA ARG A 15 2.58 12.04 13.26
C ARG A 15 1.66 11.32 14.25
N SER A 16 0.35 11.33 14.00
CA SER A 16 -0.61 10.62 14.86
C SER A 16 -0.36 9.11 14.85
N MET A 17 -0.12 8.52 13.68
CA MET A 17 0.24 7.10 13.55
C MET A 17 1.55 6.78 14.28
N ASN A 18 2.53 7.69 14.24
CA ASN A 18 3.81 7.51 14.94
C ASN A 18 3.68 7.43 16.48
N TYR A 19 2.64 8.07 17.05
CA TYR A 19 2.31 7.92 18.47
C TYR A 19 1.67 6.57 18.81
N ILE A 20 1.02 5.93 17.82
CA ILE A 20 0.42 4.61 17.99
C ILE A 20 1.49 3.54 17.84
N ASP A 21 2.18 3.53 16.70
CA ASP A 21 3.28 2.62 16.42
C ASP A 21 4.17 3.18 15.29
N SER A 22 5.43 3.44 15.58
CA SER A 22 6.39 3.98 14.60
C SER A 22 6.62 3.05 13.40
N ARG A 23 6.41 1.74 13.59
CA ARG A 23 6.54 0.75 12.50
C ARG A 23 5.59 1.04 11.35
N LEU A 24 4.37 1.54 11.62
CA LEU A 24 3.39 1.92 10.59
C LEU A 24 3.89 3.07 9.71
N VAL A 25 4.52 4.07 10.31
CA VAL A 25 5.02 5.24 9.56
C VAL A 25 6.15 4.84 8.63
N ASP A 26 7.10 4.05 9.12
CA ASP A 26 8.23 3.60 8.30
C ASP A 26 7.78 2.60 7.24
N HIS A 27 6.83 1.71 7.56
CA HIS A 27 6.16 0.83 6.61
C HIS A 27 5.51 1.64 5.48
N GLY A 28 4.65 2.60 5.78
CA GLY A 28 3.99 3.44 4.78
C GLY A 28 4.97 4.19 3.87
N LYS A 29 6.13 4.64 4.39
CA LYS A 29 7.18 5.27 3.59
C LYS A 29 7.82 4.28 2.61
N ARG A 30 8.17 3.08 3.07
CA ARG A 30 8.77 2.06 2.21
C ARG A 30 7.79 1.56 1.15
N VAL A 31 6.53 1.34 1.51
CA VAL A 31 5.46 1.01 0.55
C VAL A 31 5.33 2.11 -0.52
N ALA A 32 5.34 3.39 -0.12
CA ALA A 32 5.30 4.51 -1.07
C ALA A 32 6.50 4.51 -2.03
N LEU A 33 7.71 4.23 -1.54
CA LEU A 33 8.92 4.12 -2.37
C LEU A 33 8.83 2.94 -3.34
N ILE A 34 8.44 1.76 -2.86
CA ILE A 34 8.25 0.58 -3.71
C ILE A 34 7.21 0.87 -4.80
N MET A 35 6.08 1.49 -4.45
CA MET A 35 5.06 1.89 -5.43
C MET A 35 5.60 2.88 -6.46
N ALA A 36 6.38 3.88 -6.05
CA ALA A 36 6.99 4.82 -6.98
C ALA A 36 7.88 4.12 -8.01
N GLU A 37 8.70 3.16 -7.55
CA GLU A 37 9.55 2.36 -8.43
C GLU A 37 8.76 1.42 -9.35
N MET A 38 7.65 0.85 -8.88
CA MET A 38 6.77 0.02 -9.70
C MET A 38 6.01 0.83 -10.76
N LEU A 39 5.79 2.12 -10.52
CA LEU A 39 4.99 3.03 -11.35
C LEU A 39 5.85 4.04 -12.14
N TRP A 40 7.14 3.76 -12.35
CA TRP A 40 8.11 4.63 -13.01
C TRP A 40 7.66 5.19 -14.38
N ASP A 41 6.77 4.48 -15.08
CA ASP A 41 6.23 4.83 -16.41
C ASP A 41 4.89 5.59 -16.34
N GLN A 42 4.38 5.84 -15.13
CA GLN A 42 3.11 6.55 -14.92
C GLN A 42 3.34 8.06 -14.78
N PRO A 43 2.31 8.91 -15.04
CA PRO A 43 2.42 10.35 -14.85
C PRO A 43 2.85 10.71 -13.42
N ALA A 44 3.89 11.52 -13.27
CA ALA A 44 4.48 11.87 -11.97
C ALA A 44 3.45 12.43 -10.97
N ALA A 45 2.47 13.21 -11.45
CA ALA A 45 1.39 13.73 -10.61
C ALA A 45 0.52 12.61 -10.01
N MET A 46 0.25 11.53 -10.76
CA MET A 46 -0.49 10.38 -10.26
C MET A 46 0.35 9.56 -9.29
N VAL A 47 1.61 9.33 -9.61
CA VAL A 47 2.55 8.61 -8.72
C VAL A 47 2.65 9.34 -7.38
N SER A 48 2.83 10.66 -7.36
CA SER A 48 2.88 11.46 -6.13
C SER A 48 1.62 11.30 -5.27
N ARG A 49 0.44 11.29 -5.89
CA ARG A 49 -0.84 11.10 -5.18
C ARG A 49 -1.00 9.70 -4.61
N LEU A 50 -0.55 8.68 -5.37
CA LEU A 50 -0.56 7.28 -4.91
C LEU A 50 0.44 7.07 -3.77
N CYS A 51 1.62 7.68 -3.83
CA CYS A 51 2.57 7.67 -2.72
C CYS A 51 1.98 8.34 -1.46
N ALA A 52 1.27 9.46 -1.62
CA ALA A 52 0.56 10.09 -0.51
C ALA A 52 -0.51 9.17 0.10
N ALA A 53 -1.25 8.43 -0.72
CA ALA A 53 -2.20 7.43 -0.26
C ALA A 53 -1.49 6.26 0.47
N ALA A 54 -0.35 5.80 -0.06
CA ALA A 54 0.44 4.73 0.55
C ALA A 54 1.01 5.12 1.93
N LEU A 55 1.39 6.38 2.13
CA LEU A 55 1.87 6.86 3.45
C LEU A 55 0.85 6.68 4.58
N ILE A 56 -0.43 6.62 4.26
CA ILE A 56 -1.53 6.61 5.22
C ILE A 56 -2.52 5.45 4.98
N HIS A 57 -2.18 4.46 4.16
CA HIS A 57 -3.11 3.39 3.79
C HIS A 57 -3.59 2.57 5.00
N ASP A 58 -2.72 2.38 5.98
CA ASP A 58 -2.97 1.64 7.22
C ASP A 58 -3.45 2.53 8.38
N MET A 59 -3.85 3.77 8.11
CA MET A 59 -4.29 4.68 9.15
C MET A 59 -5.50 4.18 9.97
N GLY A 60 -6.21 3.17 9.46
CA GLY A 60 -7.31 2.51 10.17
C GLY A 60 -6.86 1.46 11.19
N ALA A 61 -5.59 1.08 11.22
CA ALA A 61 -5.06 0.04 12.10
C ALA A 61 -4.72 0.62 13.49
N TYR A 62 -5.72 0.73 14.35
CA TYR A 62 -5.57 1.30 15.70
C TYR A 62 -5.34 0.26 16.80
N ARG A 63 -5.48 -1.03 16.50
CA ARG A 63 -5.33 -2.10 17.49
C ARG A 63 -4.01 -2.83 17.31
N THR A 64 -3.29 -3.02 18.41
CA THR A 64 -2.00 -3.75 18.41
C THR A 64 -2.10 -5.15 17.78
N GLU A 65 -3.26 -5.80 17.90
CA GLU A 65 -3.52 -7.10 17.32
C GLU A 65 -3.62 -7.03 15.78
N GLU A 66 -4.24 -6.00 15.23
CA GLU A 66 -4.26 -5.71 13.78
C GLU A 66 -2.87 -5.38 13.27
N LEU A 67 -2.12 -4.54 13.99
CA LEU A 67 -0.74 -4.20 13.65
C LEU A 67 0.15 -5.44 13.53
N ASN A 68 0.00 -6.38 14.46
CA ASN A 68 0.75 -7.64 14.42
C ASN A 68 0.33 -8.55 13.26
N ARG A 69 -0.87 -8.40 12.71
CA ARG A 69 -1.34 -9.12 11.50
C ARG A 69 -0.86 -8.45 10.22
N ILE A 70 -0.88 -7.11 10.16
CA ILE A 70 -0.38 -6.33 9.01
C ILE A 70 1.08 -6.64 8.71
N VAL A 71 1.93 -6.75 9.74
CA VAL A 71 3.36 -7.08 9.59
C VAL A 71 3.63 -8.55 9.25
N ARG A 72 2.60 -9.40 9.19
CA ARG A 72 2.73 -10.78 8.71
C ARG A 72 2.22 -10.87 7.28
N PHE A 73 2.84 -11.70 6.47
CA PHE A 73 2.41 -11.98 5.09
C PHE A 73 1.03 -12.68 5.01
N GLU A 74 0.23 -12.63 6.05
CA GLU A 74 -1.05 -13.33 6.16
C GLU A 74 -2.16 -12.55 5.44
N THR A 75 -2.91 -13.25 4.59
CA THR A 75 -3.95 -12.70 3.74
C THR A 75 -5.35 -12.75 4.35
N GLU A 76 -5.50 -13.19 5.61
CA GLU A 76 -6.81 -13.45 6.20
C GLU A 76 -7.28 -12.28 7.09
N GLU A 77 -8.49 -11.80 6.80
CA GLU A 77 -9.36 -10.95 7.63
C GLU A 77 -8.81 -9.58 8.12
N VAL A 78 -8.17 -8.81 7.22
CA VAL A 78 -7.66 -7.46 7.57
C VAL A 78 -8.53 -6.35 6.96
N TRP A 79 -9.85 -6.56 6.85
CA TRP A 79 -10.75 -5.62 6.17
C TRP A 79 -11.09 -4.38 6.99
N GLU A 80 -11.06 -4.45 8.33
CA GLU A 80 -11.53 -3.35 9.17
C GLU A 80 -10.72 -2.08 8.95
N HIS A 81 -9.40 -2.14 9.00
CA HIS A 81 -8.56 -0.96 8.79
C HIS A 81 -8.67 -0.39 7.36
N SER A 82 -8.85 -1.26 6.35
CA SER A 82 -9.05 -0.83 4.96
C SER A 82 -10.36 -0.04 4.81
N VAL A 83 -11.42 -0.43 5.52
CA VAL A 83 -12.70 0.32 5.53
C VAL A 83 -12.53 1.67 6.20
N TYR A 84 -11.87 1.73 7.36
CA TYR A 84 -11.59 3.00 8.03
C TYR A 84 -10.67 3.90 7.20
N GLY A 85 -9.63 3.35 6.60
CA GLY A 85 -8.75 4.06 5.67
C GLY A 85 -9.52 4.63 4.48
N TYR A 86 -10.41 3.84 3.88
CA TYR A 86 -11.30 4.29 2.81
C TYR A 86 -12.17 5.48 3.23
N LEU A 87 -12.84 5.37 4.39
CA LEU A 87 -13.72 6.43 4.89
C LEU A 87 -12.92 7.71 5.14
N PHE A 88 -11.76 7.58 5.76
CA PHE A 88 -10.88 8.72 6.00
C PHE A 88 -10.42 9.38 4.69
N MET A 89 -9.92 8.59 3.74
CA MET A 89 -9.50 9.09 2.43
C MET A 89 -10.64 9.82 1.72
N ARG A 90 -11.85 9.26 1.77
CA ARG A 90 -13.02 9.81 1.08
C ARG A 90 -13.54 11.10 1.70
N GLU A 91 -13.58 11.19 3.04
CA GLU A 91 -14.27 12.29 3.74
C GLU A 91 -13.32 13.40 4.20
N VAL A 92 -12.05 13.09 4.46
CA VAL A 92 -11.13 13.99 5.15
C VAL A 92 -10.00 14.49 4.25
N THR A 93 -9.64 13.74 3.20
CA THR A 93 -8.51 14.10 2.34
C THR A 93 -8.96 14.60 0.94
N PRO A 94 -8.09 15.32 0.22
CA PRO A 94 -8.35 15.67 -1.19
C PRO A 94 -8.18 14.49 -2.16
N PHE A 95 -7.89 13.26 -1.67
CA PHE A 95 -7.63 12.07 -2.47
C PHE A 95 -8.85 11.13 -2.53
N ARG A 96 -10.06 11.68 -2.49
CA ARG A 96 -11.33 10.92 -2.51
C ARG A 96 -11.41 9.88 -3.63
N ASP A 97 -10.89 10.20 -4.80
CA ASP A 97 -10.86 9.32 -5.97
C ASP A 97 -9.91 8.11 -5.79
N LEU A 98 -8.93 8.19 -4.90
CA LEU A 98 -8.04 7.10 -4.53
C LEU A 98 -8.53 6.29 -3.32
N ALA A 99 -9.64 6.67 -2.69
CA ALA A 99 -10.14 5.99 -1.49
C ALA A 99 -10.39 4.49 -1.74
N LYS A 100 -10.91 4.11 -2.92
CA LYS A 100 -11.09 2.70 -3.29
C LYS A 100 -9.78 1.94 -3.45
N VAL A 101 -8.68 2.59 -3.77
CA VAL A 101 -7.34 1.96 -3.81
C VAL A 101 -6.97 1.49 -2.41
N VAL A 102 -7.18 2.34 -1.40
CA VAL A 102 -6.97 1.99 0.02
C VAL A 102 -7.97 0.93 0.48
N LEU A 103 -9.26 1.02 0.10
CA LEU A 103 -10.24 -0.01 0.45
C LEU A 103 -9.82 -1.41 0.00
N TYR A 104 -9.23 -1.51 -1.18
CA TYR A 104 -8.96 -2.78 -1.85
C TYR A 104 -7.49 -3.23 -1.80
N HIS A 105 -6.64 -2.59 -1.02
CA HIS A 105 -5.21 -2.93 -1.00
C HIS A 105 -4.90 -4.33 -0.44
N HIS A 106 -5.83 -4.97 0.26
CA HIS A 106 -5.75 -6.38 0.65
C HIS A 106 -6.65 -7.31 -0.17
N ALA A 107 -7.40 -6.76 -1.14
CA ALA A 107 -8.31 -7.57 -1.93
C ALA A 107 -7.57 -8.45 -2.94
N GLU A 108 -7.95 -9.71 -3.02
CA GLU A 108 -7.51 -10.61 -4.08
C GLU A 108 -7.96 -10.08 -5.46
N ARG A 109 -7.14 -10.28 -6.48
CA ARG A 109 -7.42 -9.86 -7.85
C ARG A 109 -8.81 -10.31 -8.34
N SER A 110 -9.19 -11.55 -8.03
CA SER A 110 -10.48 -12.14 -8.41
C SER A 110 -11.68 -11.36 -7.89
N ARG A 111 -11.57 -10.73 -6.72
CA ARG A 111 -12.64 -9.90 -6.13
C ARG A 111 -12.78 -8.52 -6.77
N LEU A 112 -11.80 -8.09 -7.55
CA LEU A 112 -11.77 -6.78 -8.17
C LEU A 112 -12.30 -6.74 -9.61
N GLU A 113 -12.78 -7.84 -10.18
CA GLU A 113 -13.17 -7.95 -11.59
C GLU A 113 -14.23 -6.93 -12.02
N ARG A 114 -15.10 -6.53 -11.10
CA ARG A 114 -16.20 -5.56 -11.37
C ARG A 114 -15.81 -4.11 -11.15
N GLU A 115 -14.61 -3.85 -10.61
CA GLU A 115 -14.13 -2.50 -10.36
C GLU A 115 -13.51 -1.88 -11.62
N ASP A 116 -13.40 -0.56 -11.64
CA ASP A 116 -12.70 0.17 -12.71
C ASP A 116 -11.26 -0.33 -12.88
N LYS A 117 -10.79 -0.38 -14.14
CA LYS A 117 -9.46 -0.91 -14.47
C LYS A 117 -8.33 -0.17 -13.74
N GLN A 118 -8.47 1.13 -13.58
CA GLN A 118 -7.46 1.95 -12.93
C GLN A 118 -7.44 1.70 -11.40
N ILE A 119 -8.61 1.59 -10.79
CA ILE A 119 -8.75 1.22 -9.37
C ILE A 119 -8.15 -0.17 -9.12
N ARG A 120 -8.50 -1.16 -9.95
CA ARG A 120 -7.92 -2.52 -9.84
C ARG A 120 -6.41 -2.50 -9.91
N PHE A 121 -5.87 -1.81 -10.92
CA PHE A 121 -4.44 -1.74 -11.14
C PHE A 121 -3.72 -1.12 -9.94
N TYR A 122 -4.15 0.05 -9.47
CA TYR A 122 -3.48 0.73 -8.36
C TYR A 122 -3.68 0.03 -7.01
N ALA A 123 -4.84 -0.59 -6.77
CA ALA A 123 -5.07 -1.41 -5.57
C ALA A 123 -4.14 -2.63 -5.56
N GLN A 124 -3.95 -3.29 -6.69
CA GLN A 124 -3.02 -4.41 -6.81
C GLN A 124 -1.55 -3.96 -6.70
N VAL A 125 -1.18 -2.79 -7.23
CA VAL A 125 0.16 -2.22 -7.03
C VAL A 125 0.42 -1.97 -5.54
N MET A 126 -0.53 -1.37 -4.83
CA MET A 126 -0.43 -1.13 -3.40
C MET A 126 -0.34 -2.46 -2.63
N CYS A 127 -1.19 -3.43 -2.94
CA CYS A 127 -1.18 -4.77 -2.35
C CYS A 127 0.19 -5.46 -2.49
N VAL A 128 0.75 -5.48 -3.70
CA VAL A 128 2.04 -6.15 -3.97
C VAL A 128 3.20 -5.40 -3.31
N ALA A 129 3.16 -4.06 -3.28
CA ALA A 129 4.18 -3.24 -2.60
C ALA A 129 4.16 -3.44 -1.08
N ASP A 130 2.97 -3.47 -0.49
CA ASP A 130 2.75 -3.76 0.92
C ASP A 130 3.31 -5.15 1.31
N ARG A 131 2.96 -6.20 0.54
CA ARG A 131 3.48 -7.55 0.77
C ARG A 131 4.99 -7.63 0.62
N ALA A 132 5.56 -6.91 -0.33
CA ALA A 132 7.01 -6.87 -0.55
C ALA A 132 7.71 -6.21 0.64
N ASP A 133 7.22 -5.08 1.15
CA ASP A 133 7.79 -4.44 2.32
C ASP A 133 7.74 -5.32 3.57
N CYS A 134 6.57 -5.91 3.86
CA CYS A 134 6.43 -6.86 4.96
C CYS A 134 7.44 -8.01 4.86
N PHE A 135 7.61 -8.57 3.66
CA PHE A 135 8.56 -9.65 3.43
C PHE A 135 10.02 -9.21 3.64
N PHE A 136 10.41 -8.09 3.05
CA PHE A 136 11.79 -7.58 3.17
C PHE A 136 12.14 -7.19 4.60
N THR A 137 11.21 -6.59 5.31
CA THR A 137 11.45 -6.07 6.67
C THR A 137 11.43 -7.16 7.74
N PHE A 138 10.47 -8.08 7.68
CA PHE A 138 10.20 -8.99 8.79
C PHE A 138 10.66 -10.43 8.55
N GLU A 139 10.68 -10.90 7.30
CA GLU A 139 11.11 -12.27 7.03
C GLU A 139 12.58 -12.40 6.66
N ASN A 140 13.14 -11.39 6.05
CA ASN A 140 14.55 -11.31 5.62
C ASN A 140 15.04 -12.58 4.88
N LYS A 141 14.19 -13.17 4.05
CA LYS A 141 14.47 -14.35 3.22
C LYS A 141 14.86 -13.94 1.81
N ALA A 142 15.32 -14.90 1.00
CA ALA A 142 15.69 -14.68 -0.38
C ALA A 142 14.51 -14.20 -1.24
N ASP A 143 14.76 -13.31 -2.22
CA ASP A 143 13.73 -12.67 -3.05
C ASP A 143 12.96 -13.68 -3.89
N GLU A 144 13.57 -14.81 -4.25
CA GLU A 144 12.92 -15.91 -4.95
C GLU A 144 11.71 -16.46 -4.20
N ILE A 145 11.77 -16.48 -2.86
CA ILE A 145 10.66 -16.93 -2.01
C ILE A 145 9.49 -15.94 -2.08
N LEU A 146 9.78 -14.63 -2.09
CA LEU A 146 8.75 -13.62 -2.31
C LEU A 146 8.07 -13.81 -3.67
N MET A 147 8.87 -13.97 -4.72
CA MET A 147 8.33 -14.17 -6.08
C MET A 147 7.48 -15.43 -6.18
N GLN A 148 7.87 -16.54 -5.54
CA GLN A 148 7.06 -17.76 -5.46
C GLN A 148 5.73 -17.53 -4.75
N ARG A 149 5.70 -16.77 -3.65
CA ARG A 149 4.45 -16.45 -2.94
C ARG A 149 3.53 -15.53 -3.72
N LEU A 150 4.08 -14.63 -4.52
CA LEU A 150 3.33 -13.74 -5.40
C LEU A 150 2.90 -14.42 -6.71
N ASP A 151 3.42 -15.60 -7.04
CA ASP A 151 3.02 -16.39 -8.20
C ASP A 151 1.69 -17.12 -7.96
N CYS A 152 0.66 -16.34 -7.72
CA CYS A 152 -0.72 -16.78 -7.52
C CYS A 152 -1.66 -15.84 -8.31
N PRO A 153 -1.94 -16.12 -9.60
CA PRO A 153 -2.70 -15.21 -10.47
C PRO A 153 -4.14 -14.92 -10.02
N GLU A 154 -4.70 -15.74 -9.15
CA GLU A 154 -6.01 -15.50 -8.55
C GLU A 154 -5.97 -14.38 -7.52
N LYS A 155 -4.86 -14.27 -6.78
CA LYS A 155 -4.65 -13.27 -5.73
C LYS A 155 -3.97 -12.01 -6.25
N PHE A 156 -2.93 -12.17 -7.05
CA PHE A 156 -2.09 -11.08 -7.52
C PHE A 156 -2.11 -10.98 -9.05
N ASP A 157 -2.15 -9.76 -9.56
CA ASP A 157 -2.07 -9.53 -11.01
C ASP A 157 -0.64 -9.81 -11.50
N PRO A 158 -0.43 -10.78 -12.41
CA PRO A 158 0.90 -11.12 -12.90
C PRO A 158 1.64 -9.94 -13.54
N ALA A 159 0.91 -9.00 -14.16
CA ALA A 159 1.52 -7.79 -14.72
C ALA A 159 2.06 -6.86 -13.63
N VAL A 160 1.39 -6.80 -12.48
CA VAL A 160 1.84 -6.02 -11.32
C VAL A 160 3.03 -6.70 -10.64
N VAL A 161 3.00 -8.02 -10.49
CA VAL A 161 4.14 -8.79 -9.94
C VAL A 161 5.38 -8.62 -10.83
N ALA A 162 5.22 -8.62 -12.16
CA ALA A 162 6.32 -8.35 -13.09
C ALA A 162 6.89 -6.93 -12.94
N ARG A 163 6.07 -5.94 -12.53
CA ARG A 163 6.55 -4.58 -12.22
C ARG A 163 7.41 -4.56 -10.95
N LEU A 164 7.00 -5.27 -9.90
CA LEU A 164 7.81 -5.41 -8.69
C LEU A 164 9.17 -6.04 -9.00
N LYS A 165 9.19 -7.13 -9.78
CA LYS A 165 10.43 -7.79 -10.18
C LYS A 165 11.37 -6.82 -10.90
N LYS A 166 10.88 -6.08 -11.90
CA LYS A 166 11.67 -5.08 -12.63
C LYS A 166 12.17 -3.94 -11.73
N ALA A 167 11.34 -3.48 -10.80
CA ALA A 167 11.72 -2.45 -9.84
C ALA A 167 12.85 -2.96 -8.92
N ASN A 168 12.74 -4.18 -8.41
CA ASN A 168 13.76 -4.78 -7.55
C ASN A 168 15.09 -5.01 -8.28
N GLU A 169 15.07 -5.46 -9.55
CA GLU A 169 16.26 -5.59 -10.39
C GLU A 169 16.96 -4.24 -10.63
N ARG A 170 16.20 -3.14 -10.74
CA ARG A 170 16.73 -1.80 -10.99
C ARG A 170 17.26 -1.12 -9.72
N CYS A 171 16.56 -1.21 -8.60
CA CYS A 171 16.77 -0.35 -7.43
C CYS A 171 17.10 -1.10 -6.14
N ARG A 172 17.15 -2.44 -6.14
CA ARG A 172 17.37 -3.25 -4.94
C ARG A 172 16.45 -2.82 -3.79
N LEU A 173 15.16 -2.99 -3.95
CA LEU A 173 14.11 -2.49 -3.06
C LEU A 173 14.29 -2.86 -1.58
N ARG A 174 14.99 -3.96 -1.30
CA ARG A 174 15.33 -4.40 0.07
C ARG A 174 16.26 -3.42 0.82
N GLU A 175 16.98 -2.57 0.12
CA GLU A 175 17.96 -1.64 0.72
C GLU A 175 17.30 -0.34 1.21
N TYR A 176 16.00 -0.16 0.98
CA TYR A 176 15.21 0.97 1.49
C TYR A 176 14.69 0.65 2.90
#